data_eacc5e4bb1cc764f8c81f4eb9dca967b
#
_entry.id   eacc5e4bb1cc764f8c81f4eb9dca967b
#
_cell.length_a   1.000
_cell.length_b   1.000
_cell.length_c   1.000
_cell.angle_alpha   90.00
_cell.angle_beta   90.00
_cell.angle_gamma   90.00
#
_symmetry.space_group_name_H-M   'P 1'
#
loop_
_entity.id
_entity.type
_entity.pdbx_description
1 polymer ?
#
loop_
_entity_poly.entity_id
_entity_poly.type
_entity_poly.pdbx_seq_one_letter_code
_entity_poly.pdbx_strand_id
1 'polypeptide(L)'
;MDREEADRREAGREGMSGPAPTGEARPRPESAIRLDAVVRTQGSFTLGPLDMTVPVGMVTGFVGPNGAGKTTTIKAMLGMVGIDAGSISVLDGAPGARRDRIGVVLDTVALPREWTAVSAARNLERFYPDWDRDLLDDLLARLDVPARVKVKDLSRGQGVKLQLALALAHHPELLILDEPTSGLDPVARLEVLDIFRDFLVAEGRTILFSTHITS
;
A
#
# COMPACT_ATOMS: atom_id res chain seq x y z
N MET A 1 -23.49 -43.77 58.78
CA MET A 1 -22.27 -43.46 57.98
C MET A 1 -22.71 -43.33 56.54
N ASP A 2 -22.87 -42.24 55.93
CA ASP A 2 -23.26 -40.86 56.36
C ASP A 2 -23.82 -40.23 55.11
N ARG A 3 -25.07 -39.80 55.23
CA ARG A 3 -25.83 -39.10 54.15
C ARG A 3 -25.46 -37.60 54.08
N GLU A 4 -24.41 -37.19 54.78
CA GLU A 4 -24.06 -35.77 54.92
C GLU A 4 -22.94 -35.27 54.02
N GLU A 5 -22.31 -36.12 53.24
CA GLU A 5 -21.15 -35.81 52.40
C GLU A 5 -21.48 -35.60 50.91
N ALA A 6 -22.76 -35.84 50.49
CA ALA A 6 -23.22 -35.65 49.14
C ALA A 6 -23.80 -34.28 48.83
N ASP A 7 -24.08 -33.46 49.84
CA ASP A 7 -24.81 -32.17 49.67
C ASP A 7 -23.91 -30.92 49.66
N ARG A 8 -22.57 -31.10 49.66
CA ARG A 8 -21.62 -29.98 49.62
C ARG A 8 -20.90 -29.74 48.30
N ARG A 9 -21.29 -30.41 47.18
CA ARG A 9 -20.63 -30.29 45.87
C ARG A 9 -21.44 -29.58 44.80
N GLU A 10 -22.63 -29.08 45.07
CA GLU A 10 -23.49 -28.41 44.08
C GLU A 10 -23.63 -26.89 44.23
N ALA A 11 -22.94 -26.25 45.17
CA ALA A 11 -22.96 -24.81 45.33
C ALA A 11 -21.63 -24.20 44.87
N GLY A 12 -21.47 -23.94 43.56
CA GLY A 12 -20.24 -23.29 43.09
C GLY A 12 -20.03 -23.21 41.58
N ARG A 13 -21.08 -23.09 40.79
CA ARG A 13 -20.94 -22.76 39.34
C ARG A 13 -22.04 -21.82 38.86
N GLU A 14 -22.16 -20.66 39.48
CA GLU A 14 -22.74 -19.51 38.80
C GLU A 14 -21.60 -18.77 38.10
N GLY A 15 -21.40 -19.15 36.83
CA GLY A 15 -20.45 -18.49 35.96
C GLY A 15 -20.91 -17.08 35.65
N MET A 16 -20.14 -16.11 36.09
CA MET A 16 -20.21 -14.73 35.62
C MET A 16 -19.89 -14.69 34.12
N SER A 17 -20.92 -14.82 33.30
CA SER A 17 -20.90 -14.42 31.89
C SER A 17 -20.99 -12.89 31.87
N GLY A 18 -19.86 -12.22 32.03
CA GLY A 18 -19.74 -10.81 31.69
C GLY A 18 -19.90 -10.64 30.18
N PRO A 19 -20.57 -9.57 29.70
CA PRO A 19 -20.66 -9.31 28.28
C PRO A 19 -19.24 -9.21 27.70
N ALA A 20 -19.01 -9.89 26.56
CA ALA A 20 -17.78 -9.75 25.79
C ALA A 20 -17.55 -8.26 25.51
N PRO A 21 -16.31 -7.75 25.56
CA PRO A 21 -16.04 -6.38 25.24
C PRO A 21 -16.52 -6.11 23.82
N THR A 22 -17.55 -5.30 23.68
CA THR A 22 -17.95 -4.71 22.41
C THR A 22 -16.72 -4.02 21.85
N GLY A 23 -16.19 -4.57 20.77
CA GLY A 23 -15.04 -3.99 20.08
C GLY A 23 -15.39 -2.58 19.65
N GLU A 24 -15.03 -1.59 20.46
CA GLU A 24 -15.04 -0.20 20.03
C GLU A 24 -14.15 -0.13 18.80
N ALA A 25 -14.76 0.21 17.66
CA ALA A 25 -14.04 0.46 16.43
C ALA A 25 -12.99 1.52 16.75
N ARG A 26 -11.71 1.17 16.64
CA ARG A 26 -10.63 2.14 16.85
C ARG A 26 -10.92 3.33 15.95
N PRO A 27 -10.84 4.58 16.46
CA PRO A 27 -11.01 5.75 15.62
C PRO A 27 -10.07 5.64 14.43
N ARG A 28 -10.59 5.89 13.23
CA ARG A 28 -9.77 5.84 12.01
C ARG A 28 -8.65 6.87 12.16
N PRO A 29 -7.42 6.55 11.77
CA PRO A 29 -6.32 7.50 11.84
C PRO A 29 -6.65 8.74 11.00
N GLU A 30 -6.25 9.92 11.48
CA GLU A 30 -6.43 11.17 10.73
C GLU A 30 -5.49 11.23 9.51
N SER A 31 -4.38 10.49 9.55
CA SER A 31 -3.38 10.46 8.48
C SER A 31 -2.98 9.03 8.10
N ALA A 32 -2.88 8.78 6.79
CA ALA A 32 -2.36 7.52 6.24
C ALA A 32 -0.83 7.46 6.31
N ILE A 33 -0.17 8.62 6.17
CA ILE A 33 1.30 8.73 6.28
C ILE A 33 1.63 9.99 7.09
N ARG A 34 2.62 9.86 7.98
CA ARG A 34 3.20 10.98 8.72
C ARG A 34 4.72 10.86 8.75
N LEU A 35 5.40 11.94 8.41
CA LEU A 35 6.82 12.15 8.52
C LEU A 35 7.05 13.33 9.45
N ASP A 36 7.92 13.16 10.45
CA ASP A 36 8.29 14.21 11.42
C ASP A 36 9.82 14.36 11.38
N ALA A 37 10.32 15.51 10.94
CA ALA A 37 11.73 15.90 10.86
C ALA A 37 12.64 14.81 10.25
N VAL A 38 12.17 14.14 9.19
CA VAL A 38 12.89 13.03 8.57
C VAL A 38 14.15 13.52 7.87
N VAL A 39 15.28 12.93 8.23
CA VAL A 39 16.59 13.18 7.60
C VAL A 39 17.19 11.87 7.11
N ARG A 40 17.77 11.91 5.90
CA ARG A 40 18.56 10.81 5.34
C ARG A 40 19.70 11.34 4.51
N THR A 41 20.91 10.88 4.81
CA THR A 41 22.13 11.19 4.03
C THR A 41 22.55 9.98 3.23
N GLN A 42 22.87 10.21 1.96
CA GLN A 42 23.42 9.19 1.08
C GLN A 42 24.52 9.81 0.20
N GLY A 43 25.77 9.50 0.50
CA GLY A 43 26.91 10.16 -0.13
C GLY A 43 26.93 11.66 0.15
N SER A 44 26.93 12.49 -0.89
CA SER A 44 26.88 13.95 -0.80
C SER A 44 25.47 14.52 -0.74
N PHE A 45 24.42 13.70 -0.89
CA PHE A 45 23.04 14.16 -0.87
C PHE A 45 22.45 13.97 0.51
N THR A 46 21.79 15.03 1.03
CA THR A 46 21.00 14.96 2.26
C THR A 46 19.55 15.35 1.98
N LEU A 47 18.63 14.43 2.28
CA LEU A 47 17.21 14.66 2.31
C LEU A 47 16.84 15.25 3.68
N GLY A 48 16.01 16.26 3.71
CA GLY A 48 15.39 16.76 4.94
C GLY A 48 16.15 17.89 5.63
N PRO A 49 15.70 18.25 6.86
CA PRO A 49 14.57 17.68 7.58
C PRO A 49 13.23 17.83 6.82
N LEU A 50 12.44 16.76 6.74
CA LEU A 50 11.19 16.75 5.99
C LEU A 50 10.04 16.41 6.92
N ASP A 51 9.04 17.30 6.94
CA ASP A 51 7.75 17.10 7.58
C ASP A 51 6.68 16.93 6.50
N MET A 52 5.85 15.89 6.61
CA MET A 52 4.76 15.63 5.66
C MET A 52 3.64 14.86 6.33
N THR A 53 2.41 15.20 5.97
CA THR A 53 1.20 14.46 6.38
C THR A 53 0.36 14.15 5.15
N VAL A 54 -0.05 12.89 5.01
CA VAL A 54 -1.00 12.44 3.98
C VAL A 54 -2.30 12.07 4.69
N PRO A 55 -3.37 12.86 4.57
CA PRO A 55 -4.66 12.57 5.21
C PRO A 55 -5.29 11.29 4.63
N VAL A 56 -6.03 10.56 5.47
CA VAL A 56 -6.83 9.41 5.01
C VAL A 56 -7.96 9.87 4.07
N GLY A 57 -8.25 9.08 3.04
CA GLY A 57 -9.33 9.35 2.09
C GLY A 57 -9.00 10.42 1.04
N MET A 58 -7.75 10.85 0.96
CA MET A 58 -7.32 11.95 0.08
C MET A 58 -6.33 11.49 -0.98
N VAL A 59 -6.26 12.29 -2.06
CA VAL A 59 -5.17 12.22 -3.04
C VAL A 59 -4.15 13.29 -2.70
N THR A 60 -2.92 12.87 -2.46
CA THR A 60 -1.82 13.80 -2.14
C THR A 60 -0.73 13.72 -3.22
N GLY A 61 -0.40 14.87 -3.81
CA GLY A 61 0.71 14.99 -4.76
C GLY A 61 2.01 15.37 -4.05
N PHE A 62 3.05 14.57 -4.20
CA PHE A 62 4.41 14.86 -3.73
C PHE A 62 5.23 15.44 -4.87
N VAL A 63 5.25 16.76 -4.97
CA VAL A 63 5.77 17.48 -6.12
C VAL A 63 7.18 18.00 -5.84
N GLY A 64 8.08 17.88 -6.82
CA GLY A 64 9.44 18.41 -6.70
C GLY A 64 10.30 18.08 -7.92
N PRO A 65 11.43 18.77 -8.11
CA PRO A 65 12.33 18.52 -9.23
C PRO A 65 12.96 17.13 -9.17
N ASN A 66 13.57 16.70 -10.28
CA ASN A 66 14.35 15.46 -10.29
C ASN A 66 15.54 15.61 -9.33
N GLY A 67 15.85 14.53 -8.59
CA GLY A 67 16.91 14.54 -7.57
C GLY A 67 16.52 15.17 -6.23
N ALA A 68 15.30 15.69 -6.06
CA ALA A 68 14.84 16.26 -4.77
C ALA A 68 14.65 15.21 -3.65
N GLY A 69 14.81 13.93 -3.94
CA GLY A 69 14.66 12.87 -2.94
C GLY A 69 13.27 12.21 -2.87
N LYS A 70 12.35 12.51 -3.80
CA LYS A 70 11.00 11.93 -3.82
C LYS A 70 11.02 10.39 -3.74
N THR A 71 11.72 9.73 -4.64
CA THR A 71 11.88 8.27 -4.65
C THR A 71 12.53 7.75 -3.36
N THR A 72 13.52 8.47 -2.81
CA THR A 72 14.17 8.12 -1.54
C THR A 72 13.19 8.19 -0.38
N THR A 73 12.36 9.23 -0.33
CA THR A 73 11.30 9.38 0.66
C THR A 73 10.27 8.26 0.56
N ILE A 74 9.81 7.94 -0.65
CA ILE A 74 8.89 6.81 -0.89
C ILE A 74 9.51 5.49 -0.41
N LYS A 75 10.78 5.22 -0.74
CA LYS A 75 11.49 4.02 -0.28
C LYS A 75 11.63 3.97 1.25
N ALA A 76 11.80 5.13 1.91
CA ALA A 76 11.82 5.20 3.37
C ALA A 76 10.45 4.88 3.98
N MET A 77 9.36 5.42 3.43
CA MET A 77 7.98 5.09 3.84
C MET A 77 7.68 3.58 3.71
N LEU A 78 8.19 2.94 2.66
CA LEU A 78 8.04 1.51 2.41
C LEU A 78 8.98 0.63 3.26
N GLY A 79 9.85 1.24 4.07
CA GLY A 79 10.85 0.51 4.85
C GLY A 79 11.95 -0.17 4.02
N MET A 80 12.15 0.28 2.76
CA MET A 80 13.19 -0.23 1.87
C MET A 80 14.54 0.39 2.15
N VAL A 81 14.56 1.57 2.78
CA VAL A 81 15.77 2.27 3.21
C VAL A 81 15.55 2.87 4.60
N GLY A 82 16.59 2.92 5.42
CA GLY A 82 16.52 3.56 6.75
C GLY A 82 16.56 5.09 6.66
N ILE A 83 16.29 5.76 7.79
CA ILE A 83 16.46 7.19 8.00
C ILE A 83 17.51 7.43 9.07
N ASP A 84 18.16 8.61 9.05
CA ASP A 84 19.20 8.97 10.01
C ASP A 84 18.64 9.71 11.23
N ALA A 85 17.53 10.44 11.03
CA ALA A 85 16.82 11.15 12.11
C ALA A 85 15.33 11.32 11.77
N GLY A 86 14.53 11.68 12.77
CA GLY A 86 13.10 11.87 12.65
C GLY A 86 12.31 10.58 12.81
N SER A 87 11.05 10.60 12.39
CA SER A 87 10.17 9.42 12.43
C SER A 87 9.25 9.33 11.21
N ILE A 88 8.87 8.10 10.86
CA ILE A 88 7.90 7.81 9.80
C ILE A 88 6.85 6.85 10.36
N SER A 89 5.59 7.18 10.14
CA SER A 89 4.44 6.29 10.39
C SER A 89 3.65 6.11 9.09
N VAL A 90 3.26 4.88 8.79
CA VAL A 90 2.42 4.53 7.63
C VAL A 90 1.31 3.59 8.09
N LEU A 91 0.05 4.01 7.92
CA LEU A 91 -1.14 3.30 8.41
C LEU A 91 -1.01 2.92 9.91
N ASP A 92 -0.59 3.90 10.72
CA ASP A 92 -0.31 3.76 12.16
C ASP A 92 0.72 2.68 12.52
N GLY A 93 1.57 2.33 11.57
CA GLY A 93 2.65 1.37 11.74
C GLY A 93 4.01 1.94 11.37
N ALA A 94 5.07 1.24 11.78
CA ALA A 94 6.42 1.53 11.32
C ALA A 94 6.54 1.29 9.79
N PRO A 95 7.49 1.92 9.09
CA PRO A 95 7.75 1.69 7.67
C PRO A 95 7.83 0.20 7.33
N GLY A 96 7.06 -0.24 6.33
CA GLY A 96 7.03 -1.63 5.89
C GLY A 96 6.26 -2.61 6.78
N ALA A 97 5.62 -2.17 7.88
CA ALA A 97 4.87 -3.06 8.78
C ALA A 97 3.48 -3.46 8.23
N ARG A 98 2.90 -2.66 7.35
CA ARG A 98 1.56 -2.84 6.79
C ARG A 98 1.58 -3.08 5.27
N ARG A 99 2.51 -3.88 4.79
CA ARG A 99 2.71 -4.11 3.34
C ARG A 99 1.50 -4.74 2.67
N ASP A 100 0.76 -5.56 3.39
CA ASP A 100 -0.49 -6.19 2.97
C ASP A 100 -1.61 -5.19 2.66
N ARG A 101 -1.54 -3.97 3.22
CA ARG A 101 -2.53 -2.89 3.03
C ARG A 101 -2.04 -1.77 2.10
N ILE A 102 -0.83 -1.92 1.52
CA ILE A 102 -0.21 -0.88 0.69
C ILE A 102 0.03 -1.41 -0.72
N GLY A 103 -0.59 -0.78 -1.70
CA GLY A 103 -0.26 -0.97 -3.12
C GLY A 103 0.87 -0.03 -3.54
N VAL A 104 1.81 -0.54 -4.32
CA VAL A 104 3.00 0.21 -4.73
C VAL A 104 3.21 0.14 -6.23
N VAL A 105 3.41 1.30 -6.87
CA VAL A 105 3.87 1.43 -8.25
C VAL A 105 5.14 2.26 -8.24
N LEU A 106 6.23 1.70 -8.71
CA LEU A 106 7.52 2.40 -8.80
C LEU A 106 7.80 2.86 -10.23
N ASP A 107 8.62 3.90 -10.39
CA ASP A 107 9.03 4.41 -11.71
C ASP A 107 9.66 3.33 -12.61
N THR A 108 10.41 2.42 -12.01
CA THR A 108 10.92 1.22 -12.66
C THR A 108 10.15 -0.01 -12.23
N VAL A 109 9.80 -0.87 -13.21
CA VAL A 109 9.08 -2.11 -12.90
C VAL A 109 9.93 -3.02 -12.01
N ALA A 110 9.50 -3.14 -10.74
CA ALA A 110 10.21 -3.92 -9.71
C ALA A 110 9.86 -5.42 -9.75
N LEU A 111 9.64 -5.98 -10.95
CA LEU A 111 9.35 -7.39 -11.17
C LEU A 111 10.51 -8.06 -11.91
N PRO A 112 10.76 -9.35 -11.68
CA PRO A 112 11.75 -10.12 -12.46
C PRO A 112 11.43 -10.06 -13.95
N ARG A 113 12.44 -9.75 -14.75
CA ARG A 113 12.34 -9.52 -16.21
C ARG A 113 11.72 -10.68 -16.99
N GLU A 114 11.91 -11.92 -16.53
CA GLU A 114 11.40 -13.13 -17.17
C GLU A 114 9.96 -13.51 -16.74
N TRP A 115 9.40 -12.79 -15.78
CA TRP A 115 8.03 -13.02 -15.35
C TRP A 115 7.04 -12.47 -16.36
N THR A 116 5.85 -13.06 -16.36
CA THR A 116 4.63 -12.56 -17.02
C THR A 116 3.67 -12.08 -15.94
N ALA A 117 2.57 -11.39 -16.30
CA ALA A 117 1.52 -11.04 -15.32
C ALA A 117 0.99 -12.28 -14.60
N VAL A 118 0.79 -13.38 -15.30
CA VAL A 118 0.32 -14.67 -14.73
C VAL A 118 1.33 -15.21 -13.70
N SER A 119 2.62 -15.20 -14.01
CA SER A 119 3.62 -15.69 -13.06
C SER A 119 3.84 -14.73 -11.89
N ALA A 120 3.73 -13.42 -12.12
CA ALA A 120 3.77 -12.41 -11.07
C ALA A 120 2.62 -12.62 -10.08
N ALA A 121 1.38 -12.74 -10.56
CA ALA A 121 0.21 -13.04 -9.73
C ALA A 121 0.42 -14.27 -8.87
N ARG A 122 0.79 -15.41 -9.47
CA ARG A 122 1.04 -16.68 -8.75
C ARG A 122 2.09 -16.56 -7.64
N ASN A 123 3.10 -15.72 -7.85
CA ASN A 123 4.17 -15.55 -6.86
C ASN A 123 3.79 -14.54 -5.78
N LEU A 124 2.96 -13.55 -6.08
CA LEU A 124 2.57 -12.51 -5.13
C LEU A 124 1.38 -12.91 -4.26
N GLU A 125 0.38 -13.60 -4.78
CA GLU A 125 -0.86 -13.96 -4.08
C GLU A 125 -0.63 -14.63 -2.73
N ARG A 126 0.47 -15.40 -2.57
CA ARG A 126 0.82 -16.08 -1.31
C ARG A 126 1.16 -15.13 -0.15
N PHE A 127 1.44 -13.85 -0.45
CA PHE A 127 1.81 -12.83 0.53
C PHE A 127 0.65 -11.93 0.93
N TYR A 128 -0.50 -12.06 0.22
CA TYR A 128 -1.66 -11.20 0.41
C TYR A 128 -2.91 -12.05 0.66
N PRO A 129 -3.47 -12.03 1.89
CA PRO A 129 -4.64 -12.84 2.24
C PRO A 129 -5.87 -12.55 1.38
N ASP A 130 -6.06 -11.27 1.02
CA ASP A 130 -7.22 -10.77 0.29
C ASP A 130 -6.94 -10.64 -1.22
N TRP A 131 -6.08 -11.52 -1.78
CA TRP A 131 -5.76 -11.50 -3.19
C TRP A 131 -6.96 -11.87 -4.06
N ASP A 132 -7.35 -10.96 -4.95
CA ASP A 132 -8.49 -11.07 -5.86
C ASP A 132 -8.00 -11.31 -7.30
N ARG A 133 -8.16 -12.55 -7.78
CA ARG A 133 -7.75 -12.94 -9.14
C ARG A 133 -8.69 -12.37 -10.20
N ASP A 134 -9.99 -12.33 -9.90
CA ASP A 134 -10.99 -11.84 -10.86
C ASP A 134 -10.79 -10.34 -11.10
N LEU A 135 -10.56 -9.58 -10.03
CA LEU A 135 -10.18 -8.17 -10.13
C LEU A 135 -8.88 -7.97 -10.93
N LEU A 136 -7.87 -8.81 -10.71
CA LEU A 136 -6.63 -8.71 -11.47
C LEU A 136 -6.86 -8.95 -12.97
N ASP A 137 -7.61 -9.98 -13.33
CA ASP A 137 -7.90 -10.32 -14.71
C ASP A 137 -8.70 -9.21 -15.40
N ASP A 138 -9.70 -8.63 -14.72
CA ASP A 138 -10.46 -7.47 -15.17
C ASP A 138 -9.56 -6.23 -15.39
N LEU A 139 -8.65 -5.94 -14.44
CA LEU A 139 -7.73 -4.82 -14.56
C LEU A 139 -6.73 -5.01 -15.71
N LEU A 140 -6.19 -6.22 -15.89
CA LEU A 140 -5.30 -6.52 -17.00
C LEU A 140 -6.00 -6.33 -18.35
N ALA A 141 -7.26 -6.78 -18.47
CA ALA A 141 -8.07 -6.61 -19.68
C ALA A 141 -8.39 -5.12 -19.93
N ARG A 142 -8.86 -4.41 -18.91
CA ARG A 142 -9.23 -2.98 -19.00
C ARG A 142 -8.04 -2.08 -19.35
N LEU A 143 -6.85 -2.40 -18.84
CA LEU A 143 -5.62 -1.64 -19.06
C LEU A 143 -4.85 -2.09 -20.30
N ASP A 144 -5.38 -3.05 -21.09
CA ASP A 144 -4.73 -3.65 -22.26
C ASP A 144 -3.31 -4.15 -21.94
N VAL A 145 -3.17 -4.89 -20.84
CA VAL A 145 -1.91 -5.51 -20.43
C VAL A 145 -1.88 -6.98 -20.85
N PRO A 146 -0.95 -7.39 -21.74
CA PRO A 146 -0.89 -8.77 -22.20
C PRO A 146 -0.40 -9.72 -21.11
N ALA A 147 -1.29 -10.57 -20.57
CA ALA A 147 -1.05 -11.40 -19.41
C ALA A 147 0.12 -12.39 -19.53
N ARG A 148 0.51 -12.78 -20.75
CA ARG A 148 1.53 -13.81 -21.05
C ARG A 148 2.82 -13.26 -21.65
N VAL A 149 2.90 -11.96 -21.89
CA VAL A 149 4.14 -11.30 -22.35
C VAL A 149 5.07 -11.11 -21.16
N LYS A 150 6.36 -11.31 -21.35
CA LYS A 150 7.37 -11.13 -20.29
C LYS A 150 7.54 -9.66 -19.97
N VAL A 151 7.81 -9.36 -18.70
CA VAL A 151 8.05 -7.99 -18.22
C VAL A 151 9.09 -7.25 -19.06
N LYS A 152 10.16 -7.91 -19.48
CA LYS A 152 11.21 -7.31 -20.32
C LYS A 152 10.75 -6.87 -21.70
N ASP A 153 9.66 -7.47 -22.20
CA ASP A 153 9.11 -7.26 -23.54
C ASP A 153 7.90 -6.31 -23.53
N LEU A 154 7.48 -5.86 -22.34
CA LEU A 154 6.42 -4.86 -22.18
C LEU A 154 6.96 -3.46 -22.50
N SER A 155 6.12 -2.60 -23.07
CA SER A 155 6.40 -1.17 -23.13
C SER A 155 6.45 -0.58 -21.71
N ARG A 156 7.07 0.60 -21.56
CA ARG A 156 7.08 1.30 -20.25
C ARG A 156 5.66 1.50 -19.71
N GLY A 157 4.73 1.93 -20.57
CA GLY A 157 3.34 2.12 -20.18
C GLY A 157 2.67 0.83 -19.72
N GLN A 158 2.85 -0.27 -20.47
CA GLN A 158 2.33 -1.57 -20.05
C GLN A 158 2.95 -2.06 -18.74
N GLY A 159 4.22 -1.76 -18.50
CA GLY A 159 4.89 -2.08 -17.23
C GLY A 159 4.30 -1.35 -16.03
N VAL A 160 3.97 -0.06 -16.18
CA VAL A 160 3.26 0.73 -15.14
C VAL A 160 1.86 0.19 -14.90
N LYS A 161 1.09 -0.06 -15.97
CA LYS A 161 -0.26 -0.64 -15.92
C LYS A 161 -0.26 -2.02 -15.25
N LEU A 162 0.73 -2.87 -15.55
CA LEU A 162 0.91 -4.16 -14.88
C LEU A 162 1.14 -4.00 -13.37
N GLN A 163 2.07 -3.11 -12.97
CA GLN A 163 2.31 -2.85 -11.56
C GLN A 163 1.04 -2.36 -10.84
N LEU A 164 0.27 -1.47 -11.49
CA LEU A 164 -0.97 -0.94 -10.94
C LEU A 164 -2.03 -2.06 -10.77
N ALA A 165 -2.23 -2.92 -11.77
CA ALA A 165 -3.14 -4.05 -11.66
C ALA A 165 -2.77 -4.99 -10.51
N LEU A 166 -1.49 -5.36 -10.40
CA LEU A 166 -0.99 -6.20 -9.30
C LEU A 166 -1.12 -5.52 -7.94
N ALA A 167 -0.87 -4.19 -7.87
CA ALA A 167 -0.98 -3.43 -6.63
C ALA A 167 -2.43 -3.29 -6.13
N LEU A 168 -3.41 -3.36 -7.02
CA LEU A 168 -4.83 -3.26 -6.67
C LEU A 168 -5.46 -4.61 -6.33
N ALA A 169 -4.89 -5.72 -6.83
CA ALA A 169 -5.45 -7.05 -6.69
C ALA A 169 -5.55 -7.57 -5.24
N HIS A 170 -4.93 -6.92 -4.28
CA HIS A 170 -5.03 -7.26 -2.86
C HIS A 170 -5.82 -6.22 -2.03
N HIS A 171 -6.63 -5.38 -2.71
CA HIS A 171 -7.52 -4.39 -2.08
C HIS A 171 -6.80 -3.46 -1.09
N PRO A 172 -5.69 -2.78 -1.46
CA PRO A 172 -4.95 -1.92 -0.55
C PRO A 172 -5.81 -0.76 -0.03
N GLU A 173 -5.45 -0.21 1.13
CA GLU A 173 -6.04 1.00 1.69
C GLU A 173 -5.28 2.25 1.24
N LEU A 174 -3.98 2.08 0.96
CA LEU A 174 -3.07 3.14 0.54
C LEU A 174 -2.36 2.74 -0.75
N LEU A 175 -2.42 3.60 -1.77
CA LEU A 175 -1.56 3.51 -2.95
C LEU A 175 -0.40 4.50 -2.85
N ILE A 176 0.82 4.02 -3.00
CA ILE A 176 2.03 4.84 -3.10
C ILE A 176 2.63 4.67 -4.49
N LEU A 177 2.69 5.77 -5.24
CA LEU A 177 3.00 5.77 -6.67
C LEU A 177 4.16 6.71 -6.95
N ASP A 178 5.25 6.18 -7.52
CA ASP A 178 6.41 6.97 -7.89
C ASP A 178 6.39 7.25 -9.39
N GLU A 179 6.10 8.52 -9.77
CA GLU A 179 5.99 8.99 -11.15
C GLU A 179 5.04 8.13 -12.04
N PRO A 180 3.80 7.79 -11.59
CA PRO A 180 2.96 6.78 -12.22
C PRO A 180 2.49 7.12 -13.65
N THR A 181 2.57 8.38 -14.05
CA THR A 181 2.14 8.85 -15.37
C THR A 181 3.30 9.35 -16.23
N SER A 182 4.54 9.26 -15.73
CA SER A 182 5.73 9.72 -16.45
C SER A 182 6.00 8.84 -17.67
N GLY A 183 6.12 9.47 -18.84
CA GLY A 183 6.38 8.76 -20.10
C GLY A 183 5.20 7.95 -20.64
N LEU A 184 4.00 8.12 -20.09
CA LEU A 184 2.78 7.60 -20.69
C LEU A 184 2.28 8.55 -21.78
N ASP A 185 1.72 7.98 -22.85
CA ASP A 185 0.93 8.75 -23.81
C ASP A 185 -0.36 9.29 -23.15
N PRO A 186 -1.04 10.27 -23.78
CA PRO A 186 -2.22 10.90 -23.18
C PRO A 186 -3.38 9.92 -22.90
N VAL A 187 -3.56 8.88 -23.71
CA VAL A 187 -4.64 7.90 -23.55
C VAL A 187 -4.34 7.01 -22.36
N ALA A 188 -3.15 6.43 -22.30
CA ALA A 188 -2.70 5.61 -21.18
C ALA A 188 -2.74 6.38 -19.84
N ARG A 189 -2.45 7.68 -19.87
CA ARG A 189 -2.56 8.55 -18.68
C ARG A 189 -4.00 8.65 -18.19
N LEU A 190 -4.97 8.84 -19.08
CA LEU A 190 -6.38 8.92 -18.72
C LEU A 190 -6.88 7.60 -18.15
N GLU A 191 -6.49 6.46 -18.72
CA GLU A 191 -6.85 5.14 -18.21
C GLU A 191 -6.35 4.92 -16.78
N VAL A 192 -5.11 5.32 -16.48
CA VAL A 192 -4.55 5.25 -15.12
C VAL A 192 -5.30 6.17 -14.16
N LEU A 193 -5.67 7.38 -14.59
CA LEU A 193 -6.45 8.31 -13.76
C LEU A 193 -7.88 7.81 -13.49
N ASP A 194 -8.50 7.12 -14.44
CA ASP A 194 -9.80 6.48 -14.24
C ASP A 194 -9.72 5.36 -13.19
N ILE A 195 -8.66 4.56 -13.21
CA ILE A 195 -8.41 3.56 -12.16
C ILE A 195 -8.24 4.22 -10.78
N PHE A 196 -7.52 5.35 -10.69
CA PHE A 196 -7.38 6.08 -9.42
C PHE A 196 -8.72 6.60 -8.91
N ARG A 197 -9.58 7.12 -9.81
CA ARG A 197 -10.92 7.55 -9.43
C ARG A 197 -11.75 6.38 -8.89
N ASP A 198 -11.75 5.24 -9.57
CA ASP A 198 -12.49 4.07 -9.14
C ASP A 198 -11.96 3.52 -7.80
N PHE A 199 -10.64 3.55 -7.61
CA PHE A 199 -10.04 3.16 -6.34
C PHE A 199 -10.54 4.02 -5.17
N LEU A 200 -10.71 5.33 -5.36
CA LEU A 200 -11.12 6.28 -4.33
C LEU A 200 -12.61 6.22 -3.98
N VAL A 201 -13.44 5.51 -4.75
CA VAL A 201 -14.88 5.35 -4.44
C VAL A 201 -15.10 4.64 -3.10
N ALA A 202 -14.23 3.71 -2.73
CA ALA A 202 -14.30 3.04 -1.45
C ALA A 202 -13.79 3.96 -0.33
N GLU A 203 -14.58 4.08 0.73
CA GLU A 203 -14.30 4.95 1.86
C GLU A 203 -12.94 4.64 2.53
N GLY A 204 -12.16 5.67 2.82
CA GLY A 204 -10.87 5.57 3.48
C GLY A 204 -9.69 5.23 2.57
N ARG A 205 -9.91 4.99 1.28
CA ARG A 205 -8.84 4.75 0.31
C ARG A 205 -8.02 6.02 0.06
N THR A 206 -6.71 5.90 0.09
CA THR A 206 -5.78 7.03 0.03
C THR A 206 -4.76 6.83 -1.08
N ILE A 207 -4.41 7.92 -1.78
CA ILE A 207 -3.36 7.90 -2.81
C ILE A 207 -2.29 8.93 -2.46
N LEU A 208 -1.03 8.50 -2.43
CA LEU A 208 0.14 9.35 -2.52
C LEU A 208 0.84 9.10 -3.85
N PHE A 209 1.04 10.13 -4.66
CA PHE A 209 1.83 10.00 -5.88
C PHE A 209 2.91 11.06 -5.98
N SER A 210 4.09 10.67 -6.44
CA SER A 210 5.13 11.64 -6.78
C SER A 210 4.98 12.11 -8.22
N THR A 211 5.35 13.36 -8.46
CA THR A 211 5.47 13.91 -9.81
C THR A 211 6.54 14.99 -9.86
N HIS A 212 7.03 15.28 -11.05
CA HIS A 212 7.93 16.39 -11.29
C HIS A 212 7.19 17.53 -12.01
N ILE A 213 7.57 18.76 -11.72
CA ILE A 213 7.10 19.91 -12.49
C ILE A 213 7.97 19.96 -13.75
N THR A 214 7.39 19.73 -14.91
CA THR A 214 8.00 20.10 -16.19
C THR A 214 7.74 21.59 -16.38
N SER A 215 8.79 22.39 -16.27
CA SER A 215 8.80 23.81 -16.70
C SER A 215 8.76 23.93 -18.22
#